data_bfc3c74b8f79ad708cb637ef497adacd
#
_entry.id   bfc3c74b8f79ad708cb637ef497adacd
#
_cell.length_a   1.000
_cell.length_b   1.000
_cell.length_c   1.000
_cell.angle_alpha   90.00
_cell.angle_beta   90.00
_cell.angle_gamma   90.00
#
_symmetry.space_group_name_H-M   'P 1'
#
loop_
_entity.id
_entity.type
_entity.pdbx_description
1 polymer ?
#
loop_
_entity_poly.entity_id
_entity_poly.type
_entity_poly.pdbx_seq_one_letter_code
_entity_poly.pdbx_strand_id
1 'polypeptide(L)'
;MANLSRLFSVKIGRQTTAAQYGVFGVGIILAPGAAFFGLKYSTYESAKIENFNDLYRVYTSADDAASDGMSGDNLLAVQAYFSQSPSPDTLVVGDFSAAYSKTMIKLTGVPVVGAPSGTKATIGYVKGGEYRYAKFNGTAWSGSAGATADIVADSGAEGQFLVDGRIVYLEGAEVVHKSSTALSSAVSSAVAAIKNQYNKFFMSMTTSRDLSIQKAIADWTESQIDKMAVFIDDYSSPTWATDSITKYIHDKNMAGSFAVSTRREKNFLDAALAGRCLVMQPGSETWALKTLNAAQADDFTETDYQKIQALNGNTFEDYGSGITVTYPGTCGDGESIEVVRFCYWQADRMQKDLATLFVNRNKIGHDMPGYEVVCNKMESSLKAGQTAGGIIENFTDENGDLIRGFEVVRPTMAEVGATQRIKGDLTVKFKFYLRYAIKHVDAIGSAMTYGI
;
A
#
# COMPACT_ATOMS: atom_id res chain seq x y z
N MET A 1 16.63 -0.04 13.52
CA MET A 1 17.43 -1.17 13.00
C MET A 1 18.40 -0.64 11.94
N ALA A 2 19.64 -1.12 11.91
CA ALA A 2 20.58 -0.76 10.86
C ALA A 2 20.09 -1.32 9.51
N ASN A 3 20.24 -0.53 8.45
CA ASN A 3 19.80 -0.94 7.12
C ASN A 3 20.84 -1.86 6.47
N LEU A 4 20.44 -3.06 6.12
CA LEU A 4 21.31 -4.08 5.50
C LEU A 4 21.82 -3.65 4.11
N SER A 5 21.14 -2.74 3.44
CA SER A 5 21.60 -2.16 2.16
C SER A 5 22.91 -1.38 2.26
N ARG A 6 23.36 -1.02 3.49
CA ARG A 6 24.70 -0.46 3.73
C ARG A 6 25.82 -1.48 3.53
N LEU A 7 25.51 -2.76 3.69
CA LEU A 7 26.44 -3.87 3.50
C LEU A 7 26.26 -4.56 2.16
N PHE A 8 25.01 -4.77 1.75
CA PHE A 8 24.66 -5.47 0.50
C PHE A 8 23.59 -4.70 -0.25
N SER A 9 23.92 -4.23 -1.46
CA SER A 9 22.99 -3.55 -2.33
C SER A 9 22.70 -4.43 -3.55
N VAL A 10 21.42 -4.79 -3.75
CA VAL A 10 20.95 -5.47 -4.95
C VAL A 10 20.06 -4.49 -5.70
N LYS A 11 20.42 -4.20 -6.94
CA LYS A 11 19.62 -3.36 -7.84
C LYS A 11 19.08 -4.25 -8.93
N ILE A 12 17.78 -4.40 -8.97
CA ILE A 12 17.06 -5.05 -10.06
C ILE A 12 16.44 -3.91 -10.87
N GLY A 13 16.99 -3.67 -12.03
CA GLY A 13 16.66 -2.48 -12.79
C GLY A 13 15.35 -2.62 -13.56
N ARG A 14 14.38 -1.91 -13.09
CA ARG A 14 13.74 -0.84 -13.83
C ARG A 14 14.27 0.46 -13.22
N GLN A 15 15.41 0.95 -13.66
CA GLN A 15 16.03 2.22 -13.26
C GLN A 15 15.52 2.82 -11.93
N THR A 16 15.85 2.26 -10.76
CA THR A 16 15.87 3.01 -9.50
C THR A 16 16.54 2.26 -8.34
N THR A 17 17.04 2.99 -7.42
CA THR A 17 17.74 2.82 -6.14
C THR A 17 17.53 1.53 -5.32
N ALA A 18 18.45 1.24 -4.43
CA ALA A 18 18.58 0.02 -3.60
C ALA A 18 17.39 -0.32 -2.68
N ALA A 19 16.97 -1.59 -2.67
CA ALA A 19 15.82 -2.10 -1.94
C ALA A 19 16.02 -2.18 -0.42
N GLN A 20 14.97 -1.90 0.35
CA GLN A 20 14.87 -2.16 1.78
C GLN A 20 14.03 -3.41 2.04
N TYR A 21 14.18 -4.01 3.24
CA TYR A 21 13.45 -5.23 3.62
C TYR A 21 11.95 -4.97 3.77
N GLY A 22 11.11 -5.66 3.00
CA GLY A 22 9.68 -5.62 3.09
C GLY A 22 9.06 -6.97 3.51
N VAL A 23 7.83 -6.93 4.05
CA VAL A 23 6.99 -8.12 4.27
C VAL A 23 5.95 -8.13 3.15
N PHE A 24 6.20 -8.90 2.11
CA PHE A 24 5.48 -8.87 0.83
C PHE A 24 4.03 -9.37 0.88
N GLY A 25 3.62 -10.02 1.98
CA GLY A 25 2.27 -10.53 2.18
C GLY A 25 1.37 -9.64 3.05
N VAL A 26 1.83 -8.47 3.50
CA VAL A 26 1.11 -7.65 4.47
C VAL A 26 0.73 -6.31 3.86
N GLY A 27 -0.55 -5.96 3.94
CA GLY A 27 -1.07 -4.64 3.61
C GLY A 27 -1.09 -3.69 4.80
N ILE A 28 -1.12 -2.38 4.52
CA ILE A 28 -1.43 -1.33 5.48
C ILE A 28 -2.57 -0.47 4.96
N ILE A 29 -3.62 -0.28 5.75
CA ILE A 29 -4.65 0.73 5.52
C ILE A 29 -4.23 2.00 6.26
N LEU A 30 -3.97 3.05 5.52
CA LEU A 30 -3.67 4.37 6.04
C LEU A 30 -4.99 5.12 6.22
N ALA A 31 -5.41 5.25 7.46
CA ALA A 31 -6.69 5.84 7.83
C ALA A 31 -6.50 7.25 8.38
N PRO A 32 -7.31 8.23 7.91
CA PRO A 32 -7.34 9.55 8.51
C PRO A 32 -8.16 9.54 9.78
N GLY A 33 -7.66 10.18 10.85
CA GLY A 33 -8.37 10.39 12.11
C GLY A 33 -8.80 9.10 12.79
N ALA A 34 -9.02 9.08 14.02
CA ALA A 34 -9.66 8.07 14.91
C ALA A 34 -9.84 6.63 14.35
N ALA A 35 -8.86 6.10 13.61
CA ALA A 35 -8.96 4.79 12.93
C ALA A 35 -9.24 3.65 13.91
N PHE A 36 -8.75 3.79 15.14
CA PHE A 36 -8.88 2.81 16.23
C PHE A 36 -9.04 3.46 17.60
N PHE A 37 -9.55 4.71 17.63
CA PHE A 37 -9.80 5.44 18.87
C PHE A 37 -11.27 5.38 19.26
N GLY A 38 -11.52 5.63 20.53
CA GLY A 38 -12.81 6.03 21.07
C GLY A 38 -13.68 4.88 21.52
N LEU A 39 -13.77 3.79 20.80
CA LEU A 39 -14.74 2.76 21.17
C LEU A 39 -14.17 1.69 22.11
N LYS A 40 -12.86 1.55 22.18
CA LYS A 40 -12.20 0.79 23.25
C LYS A 40 -12.41 1.43 24.64
N TYR A 41 -12.74 2.72 24.64
CA TYR A 41 -12.97 3.49 25.85
C TYR A 41 -14.46 3.72 26.05
N SER A 42 -14.96 3.39 27.25
CA SER A 42 -16.36 3.61 27.58
C SER A 42 -16.70 5.10 27.77
N THR A 43 -15.71 5.92 28.02
CA THR A 43 -15.85 7.37 28.24
C THR A 43 -14.61 8.11 27.75
N TYR A 44 -14.74 9.43 27.50
CA TYR A 44 -13.60 10.29 27.17
C TYR A 44 -12.54 10.36 28.28
N GLU A 45 -12.91 10.07 29.54
CA GLU A 45 -11.97 10.05 30.67
C GLU A 45 -11.07 8.81 30.64
N SER A 46 -11.57 7.68 30.16
CA SER A 46 -10.78 6.47 29.99
C SER A 46 -9.71 6.60 28.94
N ALA A 47 -9.95 7.35 27.88
CA ALA A 47 -9.02 7.53 26.77
C ALA A 47 -7.65 8.12 27.19
N LYS A 48 -7.62 8.95 28.23
CA LYS A 48 -6.39 9.58 28.74
C LYS A 48 -5.41 8.61 29.42
N ILE A 49 -5.87 7.43 29.80
CA ILE A 49 -5.10 6.44 30.57
C ILE A 49 -4.27 5.54 29.66
N GLU A 50 -4.71 5.37 28.43
CA GLU A 50 -4.06 4.50 27.43
C GLU A 50 -2.89 5.19 26.71
N ASN A 51 -2.01 4.38 26.13
CA ASN A 51 -0.87 4.89 25.37
C ASN A 51 -1.35 5.42 24.00
N PHE A 52 -1.49 6.73 23.86
CA PHE A 52 -1.96 7.42 22.66
C PHE A 52 -0.84 7.76 21.65
N ASN A 53 0.39 7.25 21.87
CA ASN A 53 1.52 7.48 20.98
C ASN A 53 1.61 6.46 19.85
N ASP A 54 0.81 5.40 19.88
CA ASP A 54 0.78 4.39 18.84
C ASP A 54 0.20 4.97 17.55
N LEU A 55 1.01 4.90 16.49
CA LEU A 55 0.61 5.36 15.15
C LEU A 55 0.03 4.23 14.30
N TYR A 56 0.03 3.00 14.78
CA TYR A 56 -0.47 1.83 14.05
C TYR A 56 -1.01 0.77 15.00
N ARG A 57 -1.83 -0.12 14.46
CA ARG A 57 -2.23 -1.38 15.07
C ARG A 57 -2.18 -2.51 14.05
N VAL A 58 -1.99 -3.74 14.54
CA VAL A 58 -1.95 -4.96 13.72
C VAL A 58 -3.16 -5.80 14.07
N TYR A 59 -3.91 -6.19 13.04
CA TYR A 59 -5.11 -7.00 13.16
C TYR A 59 -4.92 -8.33 12.43
N THR A 60 -5.57 -9.37 12.95
CA THR A 60 -5.60 -10.71 12.35
C THR A 60 -7.00 -11.07 11.84
N SER A 61 -7.98 -10.26 12.13
CA SER A 61 -9.36 -10.40 11.65
C SER A 61 -10.10 -9.04 11.64
N ALA A 62 -11.21 -8.98 10.95
CA ALA A 62 -12.10 -7.83 10.98
C ALA A 62 -12.82 -7.71 12.35
N ASP A 63 -13.08 -8.84 13.02
CA ASP A 63 -13.72 -8.87 14.34
C ASP A 63 -12.80 -8.28 15.42
N ASP A 64 -11.48 -8.51 15.31
CA ASP A 64 -10.50 -7.87 16.20
C ASP A 64 -10.55 -6.34 16.06
N ALA A 65 -10.61 -5.84 14.82
CA ALA A 65 -10.69 -4.41 14.55
C ALA A 65 -12.02 -3.82 15.08
N ALA A 66 -13.14 -4.52 14.89
CA ALA A 66 -14.44 -4.12 15.41
C ALA A 66 -14.45 -4.12 16.95
N SER A 67 -13.84 -5.13 17.58
CA SER A 67 -13.73 -5.25 19.04
C SER A 67 -12.84 -4.15 19.63
N ASP A 68 -11.85 -3.68 18.86
CA ASP A 68 -10.99 -2.55 19.21
C ASP A 68 -11.70 -1.20 18.99
N GLY A 69 -12.91 -1.26 18.40
CA GLY A 69 -13.83 -0.14 18.26
C GLY A 69 -13.77 0.58 16.93
N MET A 70 -13.08 0.00 15.96
CA MET A 70 -13.10 0.53 14.60
C MET A 70 -14.53 0.50 14.04
N SER A 71 -14.89 1.53 13.29
CA SER A 71 -16.21 1.68 12.69
C SER A 71 -16.15 2.44 11.37
N GLY A 72 -17.31 2.60 10.71
CA GLY A 72 -17.42 3.35 9.47
C GLY A 72 -16.55 2.80 8.34
N ASP A 73 -16.03 3.68 7.52
CA ASP A 73 -15.27 3.32 6.31
C ASP A 73 -13.97 2.55 6.63
N ASN A 74 -13.35 2.82 7.79
CA ASN A 74 -12.17 2.10 8.22
C ASN A 74 -12.47 0.62 8.47
N LEU A 75 -13.58 0.31 9.16
CA LEU A 75 -14.00 -1.08 9.39
C LEU A 75 -14.44 -1.76 8.10
N LEU A 76 -15.14 -1.07 7.20
CA LEU A 76 -15.54 -1.62 5.91
C LEU A 76 -14.33 -2.00 5.05
N ALA A 77 -13.29 -1.17 5.03
CA ALA A 77 -12.05 -1.50 4.33
C ALA A 77 -11.33 -2.72 4.95
N VAL A 78 -11.27 -2.82 6.28
CA VAL A 78 -10.71 -3.98 6.97
C VAL A 78 -11.51 -5.25 6.67
N GLN A 79 -12.85 -5.16 6.67
CA GLN A 79 -13.73 -6.26 6.28
C GLN A 79 -13.50 -6.69 4.83
N ALA A 80 -13.39 -5.75 3.91
CA ALA A 80 -13.10 -6.03 2.50
C ALA A 80 -11.76 -6.76 2.33
N TYR A 81 -10.73 -6.39 3.10
CA TYR A 81 -9.42 -7.04 3.08
C TYR A 81 -9.48 -8.49 3.57
N PHE A 82 -10.06 -8.74 4.76
CA PHE A 82 -10.09 -10.07 5.37
C PHE A 82 -11.14 -11.01 4.76
N SER A 83 -12.15 -10.52 4.04
CA SER A 83 -13.20 -11.34 3.42
C SER A 83 -12.73 -12.17 2.22
N GLN A 84 -11.49 -12.01 1.79
CA GLN A 84 -10.99 -12.66 0.58
C GLN A 84 -10.71 -14.16 0.77
N SER A 85 -10.62 -14.90 -0.34
CA SER A 85 -10.30 -16.32 -0.33
C SER A 85 -9.13 -16.61 -1.30
N PRO A 86 -7.96 -17.08 -0.79
CA PRO A 86 -7.65 -17.28 0.61
C PRO A 86 -7.64 -15.97 1.40
N SER A 87 -7.98 -16.05 2.69
CA SER A 87 -7.96 -14.89 3.59
C SER A 87 -6.53 -14.53 3.99
N PRO A 88 -6.16 -13.23 4.01
CA PRO A 88 -4.88 -12.82 4.55
C PRO A 88 -4.83 -12.99 6.09
N ASP A 89 -3.61 -13.24 6.62
CA ASP A 89 -3.39 -13.50 8.04
C ASP A 89 -3.21 -12.22 8.87
N THR A 90 -2.82 -11.12 8.21
CA THR A 90 -2.36 -9.91 8.92
C THR A 90 -2.66 -8.66 8.10
N LEU A 91 -3.16 -7.65 8.78
CA LEU A 91 -3.34 -6.29 8.26
C LEU A 91 -2.80 -5.28 9.26
N VAL A 92 -2.11 -4.27 8.78
CA VAL A 92 -1.75 -3.10 9.57
C VAL A 92 -2.75 -1.98 9.30
N VAL A 93 -3.17 -1.28 10.34
CA VAL A 93 -3.92 -0.03 10.19
C VAL A 93 -3.07 1.08 10.80
N GLY A 94 -2.73 2.06 9.99
CA GLY A 94 -1.93 3.23 10.38
C GLY A 94 -2.77 4.48 10.45
N ASP A 95 -2.62 5.24 11.52
CA ASP A 95 -3.29 6.53 11.71
C ASP A 95 -2.36 7.68 11.33
N PHE A 96 -2.68 8.37 10.27
CA PHE A 96 -1.94 9.56 9.87
C PHE A 96 -2.57 10.89 10.32
N SER A 97 -3.51 10.85 11.26
CA SER A 97 -4.15 12.08 11.78
C SER A 97 -3.16 13.06 12.41
N ALA A 98 -1.99 12.57 12.85
CA ALA A 98 -0.88 13.43 13.28
C ALA A 98 -0.32 14.34 12.16
N ALA A 99 -0.63 14.04 10.88
CA ALA A 99 -0.34 14.92 9.75
C ALA A 99 -1.14 16.22 9.78
N TYR A 100 -2.30 16.18 10.43
CA TYR A 100 -3.13 17.37 10.56
C TYR A 100 -2.65 18.18 11.76
N SER A 101 -2.11 19.36 11.53
CA SER A 101 -1.91 20.32 12.60
C SER A 101 -3.23 20.75 13.22
N LYS A 102 -4.33 20.58 12.46
CA LYS A 102 -5.71 20.76 12.89
C LYS A 102 -6.57 19.68 12.23
N THR A 103 -7.26 18.89 13.04
CA THR A 103 -8.24 17.92 12.55
C THR A 103 -9.59 18.61 12.40
N MET A 104 -10.28 18.36 11.31
CA MET A 104 -11.65 18.87 11.12
C MET A 104 -12.65 17.84 11.63
N ILE A 105 -13.62 18.32 12.41
CA ILE A 105 -14.77 17.53 12.86
C ILE A 105 -16.07 18.24 12.49
N LYS A 106 -17.10 17.42 12.25
CA LYS A 106 -18.48 17.88 12.04
C LYS A 106 -19.38 17.26 13.10
N LEU A 107 -20.19 18.09 13.74
CA LEU A 107 -21.13 17.63 14.75
C LEU A 107 -22.25 16.79 14.12
N THR A 108 -22.58 15.66 14.74
CA THR A 108 -23.67 14.77 14.29
C THR A 108 -24.97 14.98 15.07
N GLY A 109 -24.92 15.71 16.18
CA GLY A 109 -26.04 15.96 17.05
C GLY A 109 -26.48 14.77 17.93
N VAL A 110 -25.69 13.69 17.96
CA VAL A 110 -25.95 12.50 18.78
C VAL A 110 -25.58 12.78 20.24
N PRO A 111 -26.43 12.46 21.22
CA PRO A 111 -26.08 12.55 22.65
C PRO A 111 -24.92 11.61 22.99
N VAL A 112 -23.96 12.11 23.76
CA VAL A 112 -22.76 11.36 24.17
C VAL A 112 -23.07 10.50 25.39
N VAL A 113 -22.77 9.20 25.33
CA VAL A 113 -22.96 8.28 26.45
C VAL A 113 -21.92 8.56 27.53
N GLY A 114 -22.39 8.66 28.79
CA GLY A 114 -21.55 8.93 29.96
C GLY A 114 -21.10 10.39 30.14
N ALA A 115 -21.50 11.29 29.21
CA ALA A 115 -21.26 12.73 29.35
C ALA A 115 -22.38 13.42 30.19
N PRO A 116 -22.12 14.62 30.74
CA PRO A 116 -23.16 15.40 31.42
C PRO A 116 -24.38 15.65 30.55
N SER A 117 -25.56 15.76 31.17
CA SER A 117 -26.82 16.06 30.47
C SER A 117 -26.68 17.34 29.63
N GLY A 118 -27.17 17.28 28.40
CA GLY A 118 -27.07 18.39 27.43
C GLY A 118 -25.80 18.40 26.54
N THR A 119 -24.83 17.51 26.79
CA THR A 119 -23.67 17.35 25.92
C THR A 119 -24.08 16.72 24.61
N LYS A 120 -23.73 17.36 23.49
CA LYS A 120 -24.04 16.88 22.13
C LYS A 120 -22.85 16.24 21.42
N ALA A 121 -21.63 16.60 21.81
CA ALA A 121 -20.42 15.99 21.34
C ALA A 121 -19.32 16.05 22.41
N THR A 122 -18.47 15.02 22.42
CA THR A 122 -17.25 15.04 23.23
C THR A 122 -16.07 14.57 22.38
N ILE A 123 -14.96 15.27 22.48
CA ILE A 123 -13.71 14.92 21.84
C ILE A 123 -12.60 14.81 22.87
N GLY A 124 -11.75 13.81 22.74
CA GLY A 124 -10.46 13.71 23.41
C GLY A 124 -9.36 13.86 22.38
N TYR A 125 -8.35 14.63 22.64
CA TYR A 125 -7.27 14.87 21.72
C TYR A 125 -5.94 15.07 22.44
N VAL A 126 -4.84 14.90 21.71
CA VAL A 126 -3.48 15.10 22.20
C VAL A 126 -2.87 16.29 21.51
N LYS A 127 -2.40 17.25 22.29
CA LYS A 127 -1.67 18.43 21.84
C LYS A 127 -0.39 18.58 22.65
N GLY A 128 0.76 18.66 21.95
CA GLY A 128 2.05 18.80 22.63
C GLY A 128 2.41 17.66 23.59
N GLY A 129 1.89 16.44 23.35
CA GLY A 129 2.08 15.28 24.23
C GLY A 129 1.12 15.19 25.42
N GLU A 130 0.23 16.17 25.57
CA GLU A 130 -0.76 16.21 26.66
C GLU A 130 -2.15 15.82 26.14
N TYR A 131 -2.84 14.95 26.88
CA TYR A 131 -4.24 14.65 26.64
C TYR A 131 -5.14 15.78 27.11
N ARG A 132 -6.06 16.21 26.23
CA ARG A 132 -7.10 17.19 26.49
C ARG A 132 -8.46 16.65 26.08
N TYR A 133 -9.52 17.18 26.67
CA TYR A 133 -10.88 16.87 26.24
C TYR A 133 -11.70 18.16 26.12
N ALA A 134 -12.71 18.10 25.24
CA ALA A 134 -13.70 19.16 25.07
C ALA A 134 -15.09 18.57 24.89
N LYS A 135 -16.10 19.28 25.38
CA LYS A 135 -17.52 18.94 25.30
C LYS A 135 -18.27 20.09 24.67
N PHE A 136 -19.15 19.78 23.74
CA PHE A 136 -20.04 20.73 23.08
C PHE A 136 -21.47 20.57 23.63
N ASN A 137 -22.03 21.65 24.23
CA ASN A 137 -23.37 21.63 24.81
C ASN A 137 -24.48 22.02 23.82
N GLY A 138 -24.15 22.23 22.55
CA GLY A 138 -25.06 22.72 21.53
C GLY A 138 -24.90 24.21 21.21
N THR A 139 -24.11 24.93 21.99
CA THR A 139 -23.84 26.36 21.80
C THR A 139 -22.34 26.67 21.90
N ALA A 140 -21.66 26.08 22.89
CA ALA A 140 -20.26 26.38 23.16
C ALA A 140 -19.48 25.12 23.57
N TRP A 141 -18.17 25.18 23.34
CA TRP A 141 -17.21 24.21 23.83
C TRP A 141 -16.77 24.54 25.26
N SER A 142 -16.59 23.49 26.07
CA SER A 142 -16.02 23.54 27.41
C SER A 142 -15.12 22.32 27.62
N GLY A 143 -14.21 22.32 28.58
CA GLY A 143 -13.36 21.14 28.83
C GLY A 143 -12.07 21.46 29.57
N SER A 144 -10.99 20.76 29.25
CA SER A 144 -9.67 20.97 29.82
C SER A 144 -9.17 22.39 29.62
N ALA A 145 -8.21 22.83 30.43
CA ALA A 145 -7.57 24.13 30.27
C ALA A 145 -7.03 24.30 28.83
N GLY A 146 -7.42 25.39 28.17
CA GLY A 146 -7.03 25.69 26.80
C GLY A 146 -7.89 25.01 25.70
N ALA A 147 -8.79 24.07 26.04
CA ALA A 147 -9.58 23.33 25.06
C ALA A 147 -10.45 24.23 24.17
N THR A 148 -11.03 25.28 24.71
CA THR A 148 -11.82 26.26 23.93
C THR A 148 -11.00 27.07 22.93
N ALA A 149 -9.72 27.28 23.19
CA ALA A 149 -8.81 27.95 22.26
C ALA A 149 -8.25 27.01 21.17
N ASP A 150 -8.25 25.70 21.45
CA ASP A 150 -7.81 24.67 20.52
C ASP A 150 -8.87 24.31 19.48
N ILE A 151 -10.14 24.72 19.71
CA ILE A 151 -11.28 24.38 18.85
C ILE A 151 -11.83 25.67 18.24
N VAL A 152 -11.72 25.80 16.94
CA VAL A 152 -12.16 26.98 16.20
C VAL A 152 -13.22 26.59 15.17
N ALA A 153 -14.33 27.32 15.13
CA ALA A 153 -15.35 27.10 14.11
C ALA A 153 -14.77 27.31 12.71
N ASP A 154 -15.11 26.42 11.78
CA ASP A 154 -14.75 26.61 10.38
C ASP A 154 -15.69 27.65 9.75
N SER A 155 -15.12 28.77 9.31
CA SER A 155 -15.87 29.89 8.75
C SER A 155 -16.64 29.57 7.45
N GLY A 156 -16.35 28.44 6.83
CA GLY A 156 -16.96 28.03 5.56
C GLY A 156 -18.04 26.95 5.67
N ALA A 157 -18.30 26.41 6.88
CA ALA A 157 -19.24 25.30 7.03
C ALA A 157 -19.86 25.25 8.41
N GLU A 158 -21.20 25.29 8.47
CA GLU A 158 -21.95 25.23 9.72
C GLU A 158 -21.77 23.87 10.42
N GLY A 159 -21.55 23.90 11.73
CA GLY A 159 -21.35 22.69 12.54
C GLY A 159 -20.00 22.03 12.36
N GLN A 160 -19.08 22.62 11.62
CA GLN A 160 -17.71 22.12 11.46
C GLN A 160 -16.72 22.94 12.29
N PHE A 161 -15.73 22.23 12.85
CA PHE A 161 -14.72 22.79 13.73
C PHE A 161 -13.33 22.27 13.39
N LEU A 162 -12.34 23.13 13.52
CA LEU A 162 -10.93 22.78 13.47
C LEU A 162 -10.43 22.50 14.89
N VAL A 163 -9.87 21.33 15.12
CA VAL A 163 -9.28 20.94 16.40
C VAL A 163 -7.76 20.93 16.25
N ASP A 164 -7.09 21.74 17.06
CA ASP A 164 -5.64 21.79 17.09
C ASP A 164 -5.09 20.65 17.97
N GLY A 165 -4.88 19.51 17.37
CA GLY A 165 -4.40 18.31 18.02
C GLY A 165 -4.87 17.03 17.32
N ARG A 166 -4.25 15.90 17.69
CA ARG A 166 -4.63 14.58 17.21
C ARG A 166 -5.79 14.04 18.02
N ILE A 167 -6.91 13.74 17.40
CA ILE A 167 -8.08 13.17 18.06
C ILE A 167 -7.80 11.72 18.45
N VAL A 168 -8.14 11.37 19.69
CA VAL A 168 -7.99 10.03 20.25
C VAL A 168 -9.30 9.50 20.88
N TYR A 169 -10.32 10.35 20.99
CA TYR A 169 -11.67 9.99 21.35
C TYR A 169 -12.66 10.92 20.65
N LEU A 170 -13.70 10.35 20.05
CA LEU A 170 -14.68 11.12 19.29
C LEU A 170 -16.07 10.49 19.47
N GLU A 171 -17.01 11.27 19.99
CA GLU A 171 -18.39 10.88 20.14
C GLU A 171 -19.31 12.07 19.88
N GLY A 172 -20.40 11.87 19.15
CA GLY A 172 -21.32 12.94 18.74
C GLY A 172 -20.78 13.84 17.62
N ALA A 173 -19.69 13.46 17.01
CA ALA A 173 -19.09 14.13 15.87
C ALA A 173 -18.45 13.12 14.92
N GLU A 174 -18.14 13.54 13.71
CA GLU A 174 -17.41 12.78 12.71
C GLU A 174 -16.17 13.55 12.26
N VAL A 175 -15.12 12.85 11.82
CA VAL A 175 -13.96 13.48 11.22
C VAL A 175 -14.28 13.88 9.79
N VAL A 176 -14.02 15.14 9.44
CA VAL A 176 -14.22 15.68 8.10
C VAL A 176 -12.87 16.17 7.58
N HIS A 177 -12.53 15.74 6.35
CA HIS A 177 -11.27 16.12 5.72
C HIS A 177 -11.51 17.18 4.65
N LYS A 178 -10.72 18.26 4.68
CA LYS A 178 -10.66 19.25 3.60
C LYS A 178 -9.27 19.21 2.95
N SER A 179 -9.27 19.18 1.63
CA SER A 179 -8.05 19.29 0.84
C SER A 179 -7.33 20.62 1.07
N SER A 180 -6.04 20.58 1.40
CA SER A 180 -5.15 21.76 1.39
C SER A 180 -3.77 21.36 0.93
N THR A 181 -3.05 22.25 0.25
CA THR A 181 -1.67 22.05 -0.20
C THR A 181 -0.68 21.75 0.93
N ALA A 182 -0.94 22.27 2.13
CA ALA A 182 -0.13 21.97 3.32
C ALA A 182 -0.35 20.54 3.85
N LEU A 183 -1.51 19.93 3.55
CA LEU A 183 -1.86 18.60 4.02
C LEU A 183 -1.00 17.52 3.36
N SER A 184 -0.68 17.64 2.08
CA SER A 184 0.04 16.59 1.34
C SER A 184 1.46 16.34 1.91
N SER A 185 2.21 17.36 2.24
CA SER A 185 3.55 17.21 2.84
C SER A 185 3.48 16.64 4.26
N ALA A 186 2.44 17.02 5.01
CA ALA A 186 2.20 16.51 6.35
C ALA A 186 1.79 15.04 6.35
N VAL A 187 0.98 14.60 5.38
CA VAL A 187 0.61 13.18 5.18
C VAL A 187 1.84 12.33 4.88
N SER A 188 2.69 12.76 3.96
CA SER A 188 3.95 12.03 3.65
C SER A 188 4.84 11.87 4.88
N SER A 189 4.95 12.91 5.72
CA SER A 189 5.72 12.86 6.97
C SER A 189 5.10 11.90 8.00
N ALA A 190 3.77 11.88 8.12
CA ALA A 190 3.08 10.98 9.03
C ALA A 190 3.19 9.51 8.59
N VAL A 191 3.07 9.23 7.31
CA VAL A 191 3.27 7.88 6.77
C VAL A 191 4.71 7.41 6.98
N ALA A 192 5.68 8.30 6.83
CA ALA A 192 7.08 8.00 7.16
C ALA A 192 7.26 7.72 8.67
N ALA A 193 6.57 8.43 9.55
CA ALA A 193 6.59 8.17 10.99
C ALA A 193 5.99 6.81 11.34
N ILE A 194 4.87 6.41 10.71
CA ILE A 194 4.30 5.07 10.84
C ILE A 194 5.32 4.00 10.41
N LYS A 195 5.93 4.16 9.22
CA LYS A 195 6.98 3.25 8.73
C LYS A 195 8.16 3.14 9.71
N ASN A 196 8.57 4.23 10.33
CA ASN A 196 9.67 4.23 11.29
C ASN A 196 9.34 3.44 12.57
N GLN A 197 8.08 3.44 13.01
CA GLN A 197 7.63 2.60 14.13
C GLN A 197 7.42 1.14 13.71
N TYR A 198 6.86 0.91 12.51
CA TYR A 198 6.54 -0.43 12.04
C TYR A 198 6.70 -0.54 10.51
N ASN A 199 7.74 -1.23 10.09
CA ASN A 199 8.06 -1.43 8.66
C ASN A 199 7.75 -2.85 8.16
N LYS A 200 6.78 -3.55 8.78
CA LYS A 200 6.42 -4.92 8.37
C LYS A 200 5.16 -4.92 7.51
N PHE A 201 5.11 -4.07 6.49
CA PHE A 201 4.07 -4.04 5.47
C PHE A 201 4.68 -3.78 4.10
N PHE A 202 3.96 -4.14 3.05
CA PHE A 202 4.40 -3.98 1.67
C PHE A 202 3.50 -3.03 0.87
N MET A 203 2.17 -3.22 0.92
CA MET A 203 1.22 -2.47 0.11
C MET A 203 0.40 -1.50 0.95
N SER A 204 0.36 -0.25 0.52
CA SER A 204 -0.41 0.82 1.15
C SER A 204 -1.76 1.00 0.46
N MET A 205 -2.80 1.12 1.26
CA MET A 205 -4.17 1.48 0.89
C MET A 205 -4.61 2.66 1.73
N THR A 206 -5.68 3.35 1.37
CA THR A 206 -6.24 4.42 2.21
C THR A 206 -7.75 4.47 2.13
N THR A 207 -8.39 4.72 3.25
CA THR A 207 -9.84 4.97 3.30
C THR A 207 -10.22 6.39 2.87
N SER A 208 -9.23 7.29 2.75
CA SER A 208 -9.47 8.65 2.28
C SER A 208 -9.73 8.69 0.78
N ARG A 209 -10.77 9.41 0.39
CA ARG A 209 -11.06 9.77 -1.01
C ARG A 209 -10.54 11.15 -1.39
N ASP A 210 -9.89 11.86 -0.46
CA ASP A 210 -9.24 13.14 -0.77
C ASP A 210 -8.06 12.92 -1.70
N LEU A 211 -8.15 13.50 -2.90
CA LEU A 211 -7.15 13.33 -3.94
C LEU A 211 -5.77 13.86 -3.53
N SER A 212 -5.71 14.90 -2.69
CA SER A 212 -4.42 15.43 -2.22
C SER A 212 -3.73 14.47 -1.25
N ILE A 213 -4.50 13.73 -0.45
CA ILE A 213 -4.00 12.67 0.43
C ILE A 213 -3.51 11.49 -0.39
N GLN A 214 -4.30 11.03 -1.36
CA GLN A 214 -3.93 9.92 -2.24
C GLN A 214 -2.64 10.24 -3.02
N LYS A 215 -2.53 11.44 -3.60
CA LYS A 215 -1.32 11.93 -4.28
C LYS A 215 -0.10 11.94 -3.34
N ALA A 216 -0.27 12.40 -2.10
CA ALA A 216 0.81 12.41 -1.11
C ALA A 216 1.30 11.01 -0.73
N ILE A 217 0.38 10.04 -0.59
CA ILE A 217 0.71 8.64 -0.33
C ILE A 217 1.41 8.02 -1.56
N ALA A 218 0.94 8.33 -2.77
CA ALA A 218 1.57 7.86 -4.01
C ALA A 218 3.01 8.39 -4.14
N ASP A 219 3.23 9.69 -3.96
CA ASP A 219 4.57 10.31 -4.00
C ASP A 219 5.50 9.72 -2.91
N TRP A 220 4.97 9.50 -1.71
CA TRP A 220 5.73 8.83 -0.66
C TRP A 220 6.09 7.41 -1.06
N THR A 221 5.15 6.63 -1.61
CA THR A 221 5.38 5.25 -2.05
C THR A 221 6.45 5.17 -3.13
N GLU A 222 6.40 6.04 -4.15
CA GLU A 222 7.41 6.08 -5.21
C GLU A 222 8.81 6.46 -4.69
N SER A 223 8.89 7.19 -3.59
CA SER A 223 10.16 7.44 -2.91
C SER A 223 10.71 6.21 -2.19
N GLN A 224 9.88 5.19 -1.97
CA GLN A 224 10.25 3.92 -1.37
C GLN A 224 10.47 2.87 -2.45
N ILE A 225 11.57 2.17 -2.40
CA ILE A 225 11.96 1.18 -3.41
C ILE A 225 11.49 -0.25 -3.09
N ASP A 226 10.75 -0.39 -1.99
CA ASP A 226 10.30 -1.67 -1.42
C ASP A 226 8.81 -1.64 -1.06
N LYS A 227 8.06 -0.65 -1.53
CA LYS A 227 6.64 -0.46 -1.23
C LYS A 227 5.83 -0.28 -2.50
N MET A 228 4.57 -0.66 -2.43
CA MET A 228 3.56 -0.37 -3.44
C MET A 228 2.35 0.29 -2.80
N ALA A 229 1.53 0.95 -3.60
CA ALA A 229 0.25 1.51 -3.17
C ALA A 229 -0.85 1.21 -4.17
N VAL A 230 -2.05 0.97 -3.64
CA VAL A 230 -3.28 0.85 -4.43
C VAL A 230 -4.30 1.87 -3.94
N PHE A 231 -4.98 2.51 -4.87
CA PHE A 231 -5.96 3.56 -4.60
C PHE A 231 -7.30 3.23 -5.21
N ILE A 232 -8.35 3.71 -4.57
CA ILE A 232 -9.67 3.83 -5.21
C ILE A 232 -9.71 5.14 -5.96
N ASP A 233 -10.15 5.06 -7.21
CA ASP A 233 -10.39 6.20 -8.06
C ASP A 233 -11.89 6.42 -8.26
N ASP A 234 -12.40 7.57 -7.82
CA ASP A 234 -13.83 7.91 -7.97
C ASP A 234 -14.12 8.36 -9.39
N TYR A 235 -14.59 7.42 -10.22
CA TYR A 235 -14.98 7.69 -11.60
C TYR A 235 -16.24 8.58 -11.70
N SER A 236 -17.00 8.74 -10.62
CA SER A 236 -18.18 9.63 -10.60
C SER A 236 -17.80 11.12 -10.49
N SER A 237 -16.55 11.41 -10.16
CA SER A 237 -16.07 12.78 -10.03
C SER A 237 -16.17 13.53 -11.38
N PRO A 238 -16.77 14.71 -11.44
CA PRO A 238 -16.87 15.50 -12.68
C PRO A 238 -15.50 15.94 -13.22
N THR A 239 -14.47 15.91 -12.39
CA THR A 239 -13.09 16.27 -12.76
C THR A 239 -12.23 15.05 -13.07
N TRP A 240 -12.78 13.84 -13.06
CA TRP A 240 -12.02 12.59 -13.19
C TRP A 240 -11.07 12.59 -14.40
N ALA A 241 -11.52 13.03 -15.56
CA ALA A 241 -10.71 13.04 -16.78
C ALA A 241 -9.54 14.04 -16.75
N THR A 242 -9.60 15.04 -15.88
CA THR A 242 -8.61 16.11 -15.79
C THR A 242 -7.77 16.04 -14.52
N ASP A 243 -8.34 15.57 -13.44
CA ASP A 243 -7.69 15.49 -12.13
C ASP A 243 -8.25 14.32 -11.31
N SER A 244 -7.60 13.16 -11.43
CA SER A 244 -7.90 11.93 -10.69
C SER A 244 -6.61 11.26 -10.22
N ILE A 245 -6.71 10.31 -9.29
CA ILE A 245 -5.53 9.56 -8.85
C ILE A 245 -4.98 8.68 -9.97
N THR A 246 -5.83 8.05 -10.78
CA THR A 246 -5.41 7.27 -11.95
C THR A 246 -4.59 8.13 -12.92
N LYS A 247 -5.12 9.32 -13.28
CA LYS A 247 -4.39 10.24 -14.14
C LYS A 247 -3.06 10.70 -13.53
N TYR A 248 -3.05 10.99 -12.24
CA TYR A 248 -1.84 11.45 -11.55
C TYR A 248 -0.72 10.41 -11.57
N ILE A 249 -1.01 9.15 -11.23
CA ILE A 249 -0.01 8.07 -11.24
C ILE A 249 0.45 7.73 -12.66
N HIS A 250 -0.45 7.80 -13.65
CA HIS A 250 -0.13 7.63 -15.06
C HIS A 250 0.81 8.74 -15.55
N ASP A 251 0.44 10.01 -15.38
CA ASP A 251 1.21 11.15 -15.89
C ASP A 251 2.62 11.22 -15.28
N LYS A 252 2.77 10.76 -14.05
CA LYS A 252 4.07 10.63 -13.37
C LYS A 252 4.80 9.32 -13.66
N ASN A 253 4.22 8.43 -14.45
CA ASN A 253 4.79 7.13 -14.81
C ASN A 253 5.23 6.33 -13.56
N MET A 254 4.33 6.25 -12.56
CA MET A 254 4.62 5.62 -11.27
C MET A 254 4.57 4.09 -11.37
N ALA A 255 5.71 3.44 -11.08
CA ALA A 255 5.84 1.99 -11.18
C ALA A 255 5.32 1.23 -9.96
N GLY A 256 5.35 1.84 -8.77
CA GLY A 256 4.92 1.23 -7.51
C GLY A 256 3.47 1.52 -7.12
N SER A 257 2.74 2.31 -7.92
CA SER A 257 1.40 2.76 -7.60
C SER A 257 0.40 2.40 -8.69
N PHE A 258 -0.82 2.01 -8.30
CA PHE A 258 -1.92 1.73 -9.22
C PHE A 258 -3.27 2.10 -8.61
N ALA A 259 -4.29 2.24 -9.45
CA ALA A 259 -5.63 2.60 -9.02
C ALA A 259 -6.68 1.67 -9.61
N VAL A 260 -7.79 1.50 -8.88
CA VAL A 260 -8.99 0.78 -9.32
C VAL A 260 -10.13 1.77 -9.36
N SER A 261 -10.70 1.98 -10.55
CA SER A 261 -11.81 2.91 -10.76
C SER A 261 -13.12 2.31 -10.31
N THR A 262 -13.96 3.10 -9.63
CA THR A 262 -15.32 2.71 -9.21
C THR A 262 -16.24 3.93 -9.21
N ARG A 263 -17.54 3.71 -9.43
CA ARG A 263 -18.61 4.71 -9.26
C ARG A 263 -19.25 4.65 -7.87
N ARG A 264 -18.80 3.74 -7.01
CA ARG A 264 -19.43 3.43 -5.73
C ARG A 264 -18.63 3.98 -4.56
N GLU A 265 -19.26 4.84 -3.77
CA GLU A 265 -18.60 5.56 -2.67
C GLU A 265 -17.96 4.64 -1.61
N LYS A 266 -18.66 3.57 -1.22
CA LYS A 266 -18.23 2.66 -0.13
C LYS A 266 -17.74 1.30 -0.63
N ASN A 267 -17.13 1.28 -1.80
CA ASN A 267 -16.58 0.09 -2.41
C ASN A 267 -15.04 0.09 -2.24
N PHE A 268 -14.54 -0.67 -1.28
CA PHE A 268 -13.10 -0.71 -0.94
C PHE A 268 -12.37 -1.76 -1.79
N LEU A 269 -12.37 -1.57 -3.12
CA LEU A 269 -11.72 -2.46 -4.07
C LEU A 269 -10.21 -2.54 -3.88
N ASP A 270 -9.57 -1.49 -3.40
CA ASP A 270 -8.16 -1.45 -3.05
C ASP A 270 -7.84 -2.46 -1.95
N ALA A 271 -8.60 -2.43 -0.85
CA ALA A 271 -8.44 -3.36 0.25
C ALA A 271 -8.81 -4.80 -0.15
N ALA A 272 -9.89 -4.98 -0.90
CA ALA A 272 -10.32 -6.29 -1.38
C ALA A 272 -9.26 -6.92 -2.32
N LEU A 273 -8.76 -6.16 -3.29
CA LEU A 273 -7.76 -6.63 -4.25
C LEU A 273 -6.42 -6.92 -3.57
N ALA A 274 -5.98 -6.05 -2.66
CA ALA A 274 -4.78 -6.29 -1.86
C ALA A 274 -4.93 -7.56 -0.99
N GLY A 275 -6.04 -7.71 -0.28
CA GLY A 275 -6.33 -8.91 0.52
C GLY A 275 -6.34 -10.19 -0.30
N ARG A 276 -6.89 -10.13 -1.54
CA ARG A 276 -6.96 -11.27 -2.46
C ARG A 276 -5.60 -11.69 -2.99
N CYS A 277 -4.71 -10.75 -3.28
CA CYS A 277 -3.48 -11.03 -4.02
C CYS A 277 -2.22 -11.09 -3.13
N LEU A 278 -2.18 -10.38 -2.00
CA LEU A 278 -0.99 -10.34 -1.14
C LEU A 278 -0.66 -11.68 -0.48
N VAL A 279 -1.64 -12.54 -0.28
CA VAL A 279 -1.45 -13.91 0.26
C VAL A 279 -0.69 -14.84 -0.67
N MET A 280 -0.62 -14.50 -1.95
CA MET A 280 0.05 -15.31 -2.96
C MET A 280 1.55 -15.05 -2.97
N GLN A 281 2.33 -16.09 -3.30
CA GLN A 281 3.78 -15.97 -3.47
C GLN A 281 4.09 -15.01 -4.62
N PRO A 282 4.92 -13.96 -4.40
CA PRO A 282 5.35 -13.09 -5.49
C PRO A 282 5.97 -13.88 -6.65
N GLY A 283 5.45 -13.64 -7.86
CA GLY A 283 5.83 -14.36 -9.08
C GLY A 283 4.92 -15.53 -9.45
N SER A 284 4.06 -16.00 -8.54
CA SER A 284 3.10 -17.09 -8.82
C SER A 284 1.69 -16.59 -9.12
N GLU A 285 1.46 -15.30 -9.00
CA GLU A 285 0.14 -14.68 -9.15
C GLU A 285 0.01 -13.80 -10.40
N THR A 286 -1.23 -13.46 -10.73
CA THR A 286 -1.59 -12.29 -11.52
C THR A 286 -2.60 -11.45 -10.75
N TRP A 287 -2.63 -10.14 -10.98
CA TRP A 287 -3.59 -9.22 -10.37
C TRP A 287 -4.81 -8.96 -11.28
N ALA A 288 -4.74 -9.42 -12.52
CA ALA A 288 -5.88 -9.49 -13.42
C ALA A 288 -6.72 -10.74 -13.15
N LEU A 289 -7.98 -10.70 -13.58
CA LEU A 289 -8.92 -11.82 -13.57
C LEU A 289 -9.16 -12.37 -12.15
N LYS A 290 -9.24 -11.48 -11.17
CA LYS A 290 -9.51 -11.85 -9.77
C LYS A 290 -10.96 -11.54 -9.39
N THR A 291 -11.63 -12.53 -8.83
CA THR A 291 -12.89 -12.34 -8.13
C THR A 291 -12.62 -11.75 -6.74
N LEU A 292 -13.45 -10.81 -6.32
CA LEU A 292 -13.34 -10.12 -5.03
C LEU A 292 -14.60 -10.35 -4.21
N ASN A 293 -14.43 -10.77 -2.95
CA ASN A 293 -15.52 -10.86 -1.98
C ASN A 293 -15.75 -9.51 -1.32
N ALA A 294 -16.97 -9.27 -0.81
CA ALA A 294 -17.38 -8.02 -0.16
C ALA A 294 -17.13 -6.76 -1.04
N ALA A 295 -17.11 -6.94 -2.36
CA ALA A 295 -16.93 -5.89 -3.35
C ALA A 295 -18.09 -5.94 -4.36
N GLN A 296 -18.46 -4.79 -4.88
CA GLN A 296 -19.51 -4.67 -5.90
C GLN A 296 -18.88 -4.29 -7.23
N ALA A 297 -19.22 -5.04 -8.27
CA ALA A 297 -18.78 -4.74 -9.63
C ALA A 297 -19.42 -3.43 -10.13
N ASP A 298 -18.66 -2.69 -10.91
CA ASP A 298 -19.16 -1.56 -11.66
C ASP A 298 -19.63 -2.02 -13.06
N ASP A 299 -20.41 -1.15 -13.71
CA ASP A 299 -20.93 -1.32 -15.07
C ASP A 299 -20.44 -0.13 -15.90
N PHE A 300 -19.23 -0.25 -16.43
CA PHE A 300 -18.67 0.78 -17.31
C PHE A 300 -19.11 0.57 -18.74
N THR A 301 -19.40 1.68 -19.45
CA THR A 301 -19.57 1.61 -20.90
C THR A 301 -18.21 1.34 -21.55
N GLU A 302 -18.21 0.78 -22.77
CA GLU A 302 -16.98 0.57 -23.53
C GLU A 302 -16.14 1.85 -23.65
N THR A 303 -16.80 3.00 -23.84
CA THR A 303 -16.13 4.31 -23.88
C THR A 303 -15.46 4.68 -22.56
N ASP A 304 -16.11 4.39 -21.42
CA ASP A 304 -15.55 4.70 -20.11
C ASP A 304 -14.40 3.75 -19.79
N TYR A 305 -14.57 2.45 -20.09
CA TYR A 305 -13.53 1.45 -19.99
C TYR A 305 -12.26 1.86 -20.77
N GLN A 306 -12.41 2.27 -22.03
CA GLN A 306 -11.28 2.71 -22.85
C GLN A 306 -10.57 3.95 -22.29
N LYS A 307 -11.31 4.90 -21.69
CA LYS A 307 -10.71 6.06 -21.01
C LYS A 307 -9.89 5.64 -19.79
N ILE A 308 -10.39 4.69 -19.00
CA ILE A 308 -9.68 4.15 -17.84
C ILE A 308 -8.42 3.42 -18.30
N GLN A 309 -8.53 2.58 -19.32
CA GLN A 309 -7.40 1.83 -19.88
C GLN A 309 -6.32 2.73 -20.48
N ALA A 310 -6.72 3.82 -21.13
CA ALA A 310 -5.76 4.79 -21.68
C ALA A 310 -4.88 5.45 -20.62
N LEU A 311 -5.28 5.40 -19.35
CA LEU A 311 -4.53 5.89 -18.19
C LEU A 311 -3.93 4.75 -17.34
N ASN A 312 -3.84 3.53 -17.87
CA ASN A 312 -3.38 2.34 -17.15
C ASN A 312 -4.20 2.04 -15.88
N GLY A 313 -5.46 2.50 -15.83
CA GLY A 313 -6.37 2.25 -14.71
C GLY A 313 -6.90 0.82 -14.72
N ASN A 314 -7.34 0.34 -13.56
CA ASN A 314 -7.92 -0.99 -13.40
C ASN A 314 -9.41 -0.86 -13.09
N THR A 315 -10.18 -1.89 -13.45
CA THR A 315 -11.62 -2.00 -13.19
C THR A 315 -11.95 -3.30 -12.46
N PHE A 316 -13.14 -3.35 -11.87
CA PHE A 316 -13.77 -4.57 -11.37
C PHE A 316 -15.18 -4.63 -11.91
N GLU A 317 -15.42 -5.51 -12.88
CA GLU A 317 -16.63 -5.54 -13.69
C GLU A 317 -17.24 -6.92 -13.78
N ASP A 318 -18.57 -6.96 -14.03
CA ASP A 318 -19.30 -8.18 -14.38
C ASP A 318 -19.33 -8.36 -15.91
N TYR A 319 -18.62 -9.36 -16.39
CA TYR A 319 -18.58 -9.74 -17.81
C TYR A 319 -19.72 -10.67 -18.22
N GLY A 320 -20.70 -10.87 -17.35
CA GLY A 320 -21.82 -11.78 -17.58
C GLY A 320 -21.50 -13.22 -17.20
N SER A 321 -22.53 -14.07 -17.23
CA SER A 321 -22.43 -15.50 -16.90
C SER A 321 -21.80 -15.78 -15.51
N GLY A 322 -21.88 -14.83 -14.58
CA GLY A 322 -21.29 -14.96 -13.23
C GLY A 322 -19.79 -14.71 -13.19
N ILE A 323 -19.20 -14.16 -14.25
CA ILE A 323 -17.76 -13.84 -14.32
C ILE A 323 -17.59 -12.37 -13.92
N THR A 324 -17.29 -12.14 -12.65
CA THR A 324 -16.99 -10.82 -12.10
C THR A 324 -15.53 -10.77 -11.69
N VAL A 325 -14.72 -9.95 -12.38
CA VAL A 325 -13.26 -9.97 -12.23
C VAL A 325 -12.63 -8.60 -12.39
N THR A 326 -11.40 -8.48 -11.87
CA THR A 326 -10.52 -7.32 -12.06
C THR A 326 -9.80 -7.39 -13.41
N TYR A 327 -9.55 -6.25 -14.04
CA TYR A 327 -8.76 -6.15 -15.29
C TYR A 327 -8.17 -4.74 -15.46
N PRO A 328 -6.99 -4.54 -16.08
CA PRO A 328 -6.03 -5.54 -16.59
C PRO A 328 -4.93 -5.91 -15.59
N GLY A 329 -4.86 -5.30 -14.42
CA GLY A 329 -3.81 -5.52 -13.42
C GLY A 329 -2.50 -4.82 -13.77
N THR A 330 -2.56 -3.48 -13.99
CA THR A 330 -1.43 -2.64 -14.39
C THR A 330 -1.13 -1.55 -13.37
N CYS A 331 0.15 -1.18 -13.25
CA CYS A 331 0.63 -0.01 -12.52
C CYS A 331 0.51 1.27 -13.38
N GLY A 332 0.75 2.43 -12.79
CA GLY A 332 0.66 3.71 -13.49
C GLY A 332 1.58 3.84 -14.70
N ASP A 333 2.72 3.17 -14.70
CA ASP A 333 3.66 3.09 -15.82
C ASP A 333 3.26 2.09 -16.92
N GLY A 334 2.14 1.37 -16.74
CA GLY A 334 1.63 0.36 -17.66
C GLY A 334 2.22 -1.04 -17.45
N GLU A 335 3.14 -1.22 -16.50
CA GLU A 335 3.66 -2.55 -16.19
C GLU A 335 2.68 -3.38 -15.37
N SER A 336 2.76 -4.70 -15.47
CA SER A 336 1.96 -5.61 -14.68
C SER A 336 2.30 -5.53 -13.20
N ILE A 337 1.28 -5.44 -12.32
CA ILE A 337 1.46 -5.33 -10.87
C ILE A 337 2.28 -6.49 -10.31
N GLU A 338 2.00 -7.73 -10.77
CA GLU A 338 2.73 -8.93 -10.37
C GLU A 338 4.22 -8.88 -10.70
N VAL A 339 4.59 -8.26 -11.83
CA VAL A 339 5.98 -8.11 -12.26
C VAL A 339 6.73 -7.15 -11.35
N VAL A 340 6.13 -6.00 -11.04
CA VAL A 340 6.71 -5.00 -10.14
C VAL A 340 6.92 -5.61 -8.75
N ARG A 341 5.88 -6.26 -8.21
CA ARG A 341 5.94 -6.94 -6.91
C ARG A 341 7.01 -8.02 -6.86
N PHE A 342 7.11 -8.83 -7.92
CA PHE A 342 8.13 -9.86 -8.04
C PHE A 342 9.55 -9.27 -8.05
N CYS A 343 9.80 -8.19 -8.79
CA CYS A 343 11.10 -7.54 -8.83
C CYS A 343 11.55 -7.04 -7.45
N TYR A 344 10.65 -6.44 -6.67
CA TYR A 344 10.94 -6.03 -5.30
C TYR A 344 11.25 -7.23 -4.39
N TRP A 345 10.45 -8.30 -4.48
CA TRP A 345 10.68 -9.53 -3.73
C TRP A 345 12.01 -10.19 -4.09
N GLN A 346 12.35 -10.27 -5.38
CA GLN A 346 13.60 -10.89 -5.84
C GLN A 346 14.82 -10.09 -5.37
N ALA A 347 14.73 -8.76 -5.36
CA ALA A 347 15.78 -7.90 -4.83
C ALA A 347 16.01 -8.10 -3.33
N ASP A 348 14.93 -8.08 -2.54
CA ASP A 348 14.97 -8.32 -1.09
C ASP A 348 15.54 -9.72 -0.77
N ARG A 349 15.08 -10.73 -1.50
CA ARG A 349 15.58 -12.10 -1.33
C ARG A 349 17.07 -12.18 -1.59
N MET A 350 17.55 -11.63 -2.72
CA MET A 350 18.97 -11.68 -3.07
C MET A 350 19.84 -10.94 -2.03
N GLN A 351 19.36 -9.81 -1.52
CA GLN A 351 20.05 -9.10 -0.43
C GLN A 351 20.17 -9.94 0.83
N LYS A 352 19.09 -10.62 1.25
CA LYS A 352 19.07 -11.51 2.42
C LYS A 352 19.98 -12.72 2.23
N ASP A 353 19.95 -13.29 1.04
CA ASP A 353 20.77 -14.44 0.67
C ASP A 353 22.26 -14.09 0.70
N LEU A 354 22.64 -12.94 0.16
CA LEU A 354 24.02 -12.44 0.24
C LEU A 354 24.41 -12.10 1.69
N ALA A 355 23.56 -11.40 2.42
CA ALA A 355 23.83 -11.10 3.83
C ALA A 355 24.08 -12.37 4.65
N THR A 356 23.21 -13.37 4.48
CA THR A 356 23.35 -14.67 5.16
C THR A 356 24.65 -15.36 4.78
N LEU A 357 25.06 -15.29 3.51
CA LEU A 357 26.31 -15.86 3.05
C LEU A 357 27.52 -15.27 3.79
N PHE A 358 27.57 -13.93 3.90
CA PHE A 358 28.70 -13.25 4.53
C PHE A 358 28.70 -13.37 6.05
N VAL A 359 27.52 -13.36 6.70
CA VAL A 359 27.41 -13.53 8.17
C VAL A 359 27.83 -14.95 8.60
N ASN A 360 27.53 -15.97 7.80
CA ASN A 360 27.83 -17.36 8.14
C ASN A 360 29.26 -17.81 7.76
N ARG A 361 30.08 -16.91 7.23
CA ARG A 361 31.48 -17.22 6.87
C ARG A 361 32.44 -16.25 7.54
N ASN A 362 33.49 -16.78 8.09
CA ASN A 362 34.54 -15.96 8.75
C ASN A 362 35.20 -14.99 7.74
N LYS A 363 35.38 -15.43 6.50
CA LYS A 363 35.98 -14.64 5.42
C LYS A 363 35.61 -15.23 4.05
N ILE A 364 35.30 -14.37 3.10
CA ILE A 364 35.27 -14.70 1.66
C ILE A 364 36.44 -13.94 1.05
N GLY A 365 37.38 -14.64 0.42
CA GLY A 365 38.56 -14.04 -0.20
C GLY A 365 38.18 -13.14 -1.39
N HIS A 366 38.98 -12.11 -1.63
CA HIS A 366 38.82 -11.26 -2.81
C HIS A 366 39.64 -11.83 -3.98
N ASP A 367 39.30 -13.05 -4.39
CA ASP A 367 39.98 -13.91 -5.34
C ASP A 367 38.91 -14.70 -6.15
N MET A 368 39.36 -15.44 -7.18
CA MET A 368 38.45 -16.19 -8.04
C MET A 368 37.56 -17.17 -7.25
N PRO A 369 38.08 -17.97 -6.28
CA PRO A 369 37.19 -18.83 -5.46
C PRO A 369 36.15 -18.05 -4.67
N GLY A 370 36.51 -16.88 -4.15
CA GLY A 370 35.58 -16.01 -3.41
C GLY A 370 34.48 -15.44 -4.34
N TYR A 371 34.85 -15.05 -5.55
CA TYR A 371 33.87 -14.58 -6.55
C TYR A 371 32.87 -15.67 -6.94
N GLU A 372 33.34 -16.92 -7.14
CA GLU A 372 32.49 -18.07 -7.44
C GLU A 372 31.46 -18.32 -6.31
N VAL A 373 31.87 -18.22 -5.07
CA VAL A 373 30.97 -18.39 -3.91
C VAL A 373 29.86 -17.35 -3.92
N VAL A 374 30.17 -16.09 -4.20
CA VAL A 374 29.19 -15.01 -4.29
C VAL A 374 28.25 -15.22 -5.50
N CYS A 375 28.80 -15.51 -6.69
CA CYS A 375 28.02 -15.75 -7.90
C CYS A 375 27.07 -16.94 -7.75
N ASN A 376 27.53 -18.05 -7.19
CA ASN A 376 26.71 -19.23 -6.95
C ASN A 376 25.56 -18.95 -5.96
N LYS A 377 25.77 -18.06 -4.96
CA LYS A 377 24.69 -17.63 -4.06
C LYS A 377 23.65 -16.78 -4.78
N MET A 378 24.09 -15.89 -5.69
CA MET A 378 23.19 -15.11 -6.53
C MET A 378 22.39 -16.01 -7.50
N GLU A 379 23.03 -16.99 -8.14
CA GLU A 379 22.36 -17.99 -8.98
C GLU A 379 21.30 -18.76 -8.19
N SER A 380 21.62 -19.18 -6.96
CA SER A 380 20.66 -19.85 -6.07
C SER A 380 19.43 -18.97 -5.77
N SER A 381 19.63 -17.66 -5.56
CA SER A 381 18.56 -16.70 -5.36
C SER A 381 17.69 -16.55 -6.62
N LEU A 382 18.30 -16.44 -7.81
CA LEU A 382 17.58 -16.36 -9.08
C LEU A 382 16.84 -17.65 -9.41
N LYS A 383 17.42 -18.81 -9.07
CA LYS A 383 16.74 -20.11 -9.22
C LYS A 383 15.47 -20.18 -8.35
N ALA A 384 15.51 -19.59 -7.15
CA ALA A 384 14.31 -19.49 -6.33
C ALA A 384 13.26 -18.56 -6.96
N GLY A 385 13.66 -17.48 -7.65
CA GLY A 385 12.76 -16.64 -8.43
C GLY A 385 12.13 -17.39 -9.61
N GLN A 386 12.88 -18.26 -10.25
CA GLN A 386 12.39 -19.15 -11.31
C GLN A 386 11.38 -20.17 -10.74
N THR A 387 11.68 -20.79 -9.59
CA THR A 387 10.76 -21.69 -8.90
C THR A 387 9.49 -20.99 -8.42
N ALA A 388 9.58 -19.72 -8.01
CA ALA A 388 8.42 -18.90 -7.67
C ALA A 388 7.54 -18.52 -8.88
N GLY A 389 8.04 -18.69 -10.10
CA GLY A 389 7.29 -18.46 -11.34
C GLY A 389 7.47 -17.07 -11.94
N GLY A 390 8.26 -16.16 -11.33
CA GLY A 390 8.50 -14.82 -11.85
C GLY A 390 9.61 -14.72 -12.91
N ILE A 391 10.47 -15.76 -13.00
CA ILE A 391 11.52 -15.88 -14.01
C ILE A 391 11.14 -17.04 -14.94
N ILE A 392 11.32 -16.87 -16.26
CA ILE A 392 11.05 -17.95 -17.24
C ILE A 392 11.92 -19.17 -16.98
N GLU A 393 11.41 -20.35 -17.33
CA GLU A 393 12.22 -21.58 -17.40
C GLU A 393 13.25 -21.48 -18.54
N ASN A 394 14.32 -22.28 -18.42
CA ASN A 394 15.22 -22.43 -19.56
C ASN A 394 14.47 -23.11 -20.71
N PHE A 395 14.64 -22.62 -21.91
CA PHE A 395 14.03 -23.19 -23.11
C PHE A 395 15.00 -23.15 -24.28
N THR A 396 14.74 -23.99 -25.28
CA THR A 396 15.47 -23.98 -26.54
C THR A 396 14.68 -23.17 -27.57
N ASP A 397 15.31 -22.21 -28.20
CA ASP A 397 14.69 -21.39 -29.23
C ASP A 397 14.53 -22.15 -30.58
N GLU A 398 13.97 -21.48 -31.58
CA GLU A 398 13.72 -22.06 -32.92
C GLU A 398 15.01 -22.41 -33.67
N ASN A 399 16.15 -21.84 -33.26
CA ASN A 399 17.48 -22.11 -33.85
C ASN A 399 18.19 -23.27 -33.14
N GLY A 400 17.63 -23.80 -32.05
CA GLY A 400 18.25 -24.83 -31.23
C GLY A 400 19.15 -24.30 -30.11
N ASP A 401 19.18 -22.97 -29.91
CA ASP A 401 20.01 -22.35 -28.88
C ASP A 401 19.32 -22.40 -27.50
N LEU A 402 20.10 -22.76 -26.47
CA LEU A 402 19.60 -22.79 -25.09
C LEU A 402 19.52 -21.35 -24.53
N ILE A 403 18.29 -20.87 -24.36
CA ILE A 403 18.00 -19.60 -23.69
C ILE A 403 17.82 -19.90 -22.20
N ARG A 404 18.71 -19.34 -21.39
CA ARG A 404 18.63 -19.46 -19.93
C ARG A 404 17.70 -18.37 -19.36
N GLY A 405 16.84 -18.73 -18.43
CA GLY A 405 15.93 -17.77 -17.76
C GLY A 405 16.68 -16.70 -16.98
N PHE A 406 17.91 -16.96 -16.55
CA PHE A 406 18.79 -15.99 -15.92
C PHE A 406 20.27 -16.29 -16.16
N GLU A 407 21.11 -15.29 -15.93
CA GLU A 407 22.56 -15.40 -16.05
C GLU A 407 23.23 -14.51 -14.98
N VAL A 408 24.28 -15.03 -14.34
CA VAL A 408 25.17 -14.27 -13.45
C VAL A 408 26.56 -14.21 -14.12
N VAL A 409 27.01 -13.00 -14.42
CA VAL A 409 28.30 -12.78 -15.06
C VAL A 409 29.40 -12.82 -14.00
N ARG A 410 30.28 -13.81 -14.11
CA ARG A 410 31.40 -14.00 -13.19
C ARG A 410 32.48 -12.96 -13.46
N PRO A 411 32.82 -12.09 -12.49
CA PRO A 411 33.89 -11.12 -12.69
C PRO A 411 35.25 -11.81 -12.70
N THR A 412 36.14 -11.36 -13.56
CA THR A 412 37.53 -11.79 -13.61
C THR A 412 38.41 -10.94 -12.68
N MET A 413 39.59 -11.47 -12.32
CA MET A 413 40.57 -10.71 -11.53
C MET A 413 41.05 -9.43 -12.22
N ALA A 414 41.00 -9.39 -13.54
CA ALA A 414 41.39 -8.22 -14.33
C ALA A 414 40.34 -7.12 -14.29
N GLU A 415 39.06 -7.50 -14.25
CA GLU A 415 37.94 -6.55 -14.17
C GLU A 415 37.79 -5.93 -12.77
N VAL A 416 38.22 -6.66 -11.73
CA VAL A 416 38.16 -6.15 -10.36
C VAL A 416 39.50 -5.47 -10.03
N GLY A 417 39.54 -4.15 -10.11
CA GLY A 417 40.74 -3.35 -9.89
C GLY A 417 41.32 -3.49 -8.47
N ALA A 418 42.61 -3.23 -8.32
CA ALA A 418 43.32 -3.32 -7.02
C ALA A 418 42.65 -2.45 -5.94
N THR A 419 42.18 -1.27 -6.31
CA THR A 419 41.49 -0.35 -5.38
C THR A 419 40.19 -0.94 -4.82
N GLN A 420 39.39 -1.61 -5.67
CA GLN A 420 38.16 -2.30 -5.24
C GLN A 420 38.48 -3.45 -4.29
N ARG A 421 39.51 -4.24 -4.60
CA ARG A 421 39.96 -5.34 -3.73
C ARG A 421 40.46 -4.87 -2.35
N ILE A 422 41.18 -3.74 -2.30
CA ILE A 422 41.61 -3.13 -1.04
C ILE A 422 40.43 -2.61 -0.23
N LYS A 423 39.42 -2.03 -0.89
CA LYS A 423 38.19 -1.56 -0.21
C LYS A 423 37.24 -2.68 0.18
N GLY A 424 37.42 -3.88 -0.36
CA GLY A 424 36.51 -5.01 -0.16
C GLY A 424 35.24 -4.94 -1.03
N ASP A 425 35.25 -4.16 -2.11
CA ASP A 425 34.11 -3.96 -2.99
C ASP A 425 34.14 -4.97 -4.14
N LEU A 426 33.02 -5.68 -4.35
CA LEU A 426 32.81 -6.58 -5.50
C LEU A 426 31.53 -6.20 -6.22
N THR A 427 31.61 -5.97 -7.53
CA THR A 427 30.46 -5.79 -8.40
C THR A 427 30.23 -7.04 -9.24
N VAL A 428 29.05 -7.63 -9.14
CA VAL A 428 28.62 -8.76 -9.95
C VAL A 428 27.43 -8.34 -10.79
N LYS A 429 27.50 -8.58 -12.11
CA LYS A 429 26.40 -8.31 -13.04
C LYS A 429 25.54 -9.54 -13.19
N PHE A 430 24.23 -9.34 -13.32
CA PHE A 430 23.29 -10.43 -13.62
C PHE A 430 22.15 -9.90 -14.48
N LYS A 431 21.44 -10.82 -15.14
CA LYS A 431 20.21 -10.58 -15.90
C LYS A 431 19.26 -11.74 -15.71
N PHE A 432 17.98 -11.49 -15.84
CA PHE A 432 16.94 -12.51 -15.90
C PHE A 432 15.78 -12.05 -16.78
N TYR A 433 15.02 -13.01 -17.30
CA TYR A 433 13.86 -12.76 -18.14
C TYR A 433 12.59 -12.99 -17.33
N LEU A 434 11.72 -11.98 -17.35
CA LEU A 434 10.45 -12.00 -16.62
C LEU A 434 9.45 -12.94 -17.28
N ARG A 435 8.66 -13.63 -16.44
CA ARG A 435 7.55 -14.47 -16.88
C ARG A 435 6.25 -13.71 -16.69
N TYR A 436 5.65 -13.29 -17.80
CA TYR A 436 4.37 -12.60 -17.81
C TYR A 436 3.20 -13.57 -17.77
N ALA A 437 2.08 -13.16 -17.14
CA ALA A 437 0.84 -13.91 -17.18
C ALA A 437 0.08 -13.66 -18.51
N ILE A 438 -0.58 -14.69 -19.03
CA ILE A 438 -1.55 -14.53 -20.12
C ILE A 438 -2.82 -13.93 -19.51
N LYS A 439 -3.27 -12.77 -20.00
CA LYS A 439 -4.45 -12.07 -19.53
C LYS A 439 -5.56 -11.99 -20.58
N HIS A 440 -5.22 -12.21 -21.86
CA HIS A 440 -6.15 -12.19 -22.98
C HIS A 440 -5.78 -13.27 -23.99
N VAL A 441 -6.81 -13.89 -24.62
CA VAL A 441 -6.62 -14.91 -25.66
C VAL A 441 -7.60 -14.65 -26.80
N ASP A 442 -7.08 -14.40 -27.99
CA ASP A 442 -7.85 -14.41 -29.22
C ASP A 442 -7.80 -15.81 -29.84
N ALA A 443 -8.94 -16.48 -29.89
CA ALA A 443 -9.07 -17.79 -30.51
C ALA A 443 -9.72 -17.64 -31.89
N ILE A 444 -8.96 -17.91 -32.95
CA ILE A 444 -9.45 -17.84 -34.33
C ILE A 444 -9.64 -19.26 -34.84
N GLY A 445 -10.87 -19.63 -35.15
CA GLY A 445 -11.23 -20.92 -35.71
C GLY A 445 -12.15 -20.81 -36.92
N SER A 446 -12.04 -21.76 -37.86
CA SER A 446 -12.99 -21.87 -38.98
C SER A 446 -13.77 -23.20 -38.83
N ALA A 447 -15.10 -23.10 -38.90
CA ALA A 447 -15.94 -24.32 -39.06
C ALA A 447 -15.84 -24.78 -40.50
N MET A 448 -15.34 -26.01 -40.70
CA MET A 448 -15.32 -26.63 -42.02
C MET A 448 -16.45 -27.61 -42.13
N THR A 449 -17.26 -27.52 -43.18
CA THR A 449 -18.20 -28.59 -43.53
C THR A 449 -17.41 -29.76 -44.11
N TYR A 450 -17.56 -30.95 -43.53
CA TYR A 450 -17.00 -32.15 -44.11
C TYR A 450 -17.64 -32.33 -45.47
N GLY A 451 -16.87 -32.15 -46.54
CA GLY A 451 -17.34 -32.28 -47.91
C GLY A 451 -17.70 -33.75 -48.20
N ILE A 452 -18.89 -33.95 -48.71
CA ILE A 452 -19.35 -35.22 -49.33
C ILE A 452 -18.56 -35.45 -50.58
#